data_e4901ba2632657f65bc7374eed9cbbff
#
_entry.id   e4901ba2632657f65bc7374eed9cbbff
#
_cell.length_a   1.000
_cell.length_b   1.000
_cell.length_c   1.000
_cell.angle_alpha   90.00
_cell.angle_beta   90.00
_cell.angle_gamma   90.00
#
_symmetry.space_group_name_H-M   'P 1'
#
loop_
_entity.id
_entity.type
_entity.pdbx_description
1 polymer ?
#
loop_
_entity_poly.entity_id
_entity_poly.type
_entity_poly.pdbx_seq_one_letter_code
_entity_poly.pdbx_strand_id
1 'polypeptide(L)'
;HDALPISGLLDFLIFKVDNRVEDVNLYGDIYIKKIIAGLLKKFLIGCQNMMRECIELEGSGFPVPARYEDIKNMVRGYLGFGNKMGEGWLLTGEMLELIHSGVSNIVCTQPFGCLPNHIVGKGMIRAIRENNPSANIVAIDYDPGTSPVNQENRLKLMLSTVKRVLREDSPAGSVAGNEESSSLLIHDNVI
;
A
#
# COMPACT_ATOMS: atom_id res chain seq x y z
N HIS A 1 5.21 -10.15 -10.19
CA HIS A 1 4.08 -10.56 -10.94
C HIS A 1 2.72 -10.33 -10.33
N ASP A 2 2.59 -10.14 -9.04
CA ASP A 2 1.30 -10.16 -8.39
C ASP A 2 0.97 -8.75 -7.92
N ALA A 3 0.49 -7.93 -8.88
CA ALA A 3 -0.23 -6.72 -8.51
C ALA A 3 -1.57 -7.18 -7.93
N LEU A 4 -1.61 -7.35 -6.61
CA LEU A 4 -2.87 -7.56 -5.93
C LEU A 4 -3.67 -6.26 -5.98
N PRO A 5 -4.94 -6.29 -6.39
CA PRO A 5 -5.83 -5.17 -6.15
C PRO A 5 -6.00 -5.05 -4.63
N ILE A 6 -5.44 -4.00 -4.08
CA ILE A 6 -5.22 -3.85 -2.66
C ILE A 6 -6.52 -3.56 -1.95
N SER A 7 -7.30 -2.60 -2.39
CA SER A 7 -8.65 -2.43 -1.90
C SER A 7 -9.63 -2.38 -3.05
N GLY A 8 -10.71 -3.11 -2.89
CA GLY A 8 -11.81 -3.06 -3.85
C GLY A 8 -12.61 -1.77 -3.69
N LEU A 9 -13.43 -1.47 -4.71
CA LEU A 9 -14.42 -0.39 -4.63
C LEU A 9 -15.27 -0.49 -3.36
N LEU A 10 -15.53 -1.70 -2.88
CA LEU A 10 -16.33 -1.95 -1.69
C LEU A 10 -15.63 -1.43 -0.42
N ASP A 11 -14.33 -1.63 -0.28
CA ASP A 11 -13.56 -1.13 0.87
C ASP A 11 -13.57 0.39 0.91
N PHE A 12 -13.42 1.02 -0.25
CA PHE A 12 -13.54 2.48 -0.36
C PHE A 12 -14.95 2.98 0.02
N LEU A 13 -16.01 2.27 -0.38
CA LEU A 13 -17.38 2.60 0.03
C LEU A 13 -17.58 2.44 1.54
N ILE A 14 -17.08 1.36 2.12
CA ILE A 14 -17.12 1.15 3.58
C ILE A 14 -16.36 2.28 4.28
N PHE A 15 -15.17 2.63 3.81
CA PHE A 15 -14.38 3.74 4.32
C PHE A 15 -15.14 5.07 4.29
N LYS A 16 -15.81 5.39 3.18
CA LYS A 16 -16.62 6.65 3.07
C LYS A 16 -17.79 6.67 4.05
N VAL A 17 -18.45 5.55 4.24
CA VAL A 17 -19.56 5.43 5.19
C VAL A 17 -19.05 5.46 6.64
N ASP A 18 -17.97 4.74 6.93
CA ASP A 18 -17.35 4.71 8.25
C ASP A 18 -16.84 6.08 8.70
N ASN A 19 -16.32 6.89 7.77
CA ASN A 19 -15.94 8.27 8.07
C ASN A 19 -17.11 9.12 8.60
N ARG A 20 -18.35 8.80 8.23
CA ARG A 20 -19.54 9.48 8.80
C ARG A 20 -19.79 9.08 10.26
N VAL A 21 -19.49 7.84 10.60
CA VAL A 21 -19.54 7.35 11.98
C VAL A 21 -18.45 8.03 12.81
N GLU A 22 -17.23 8.10 12.26
CA GLU A 22 -16.10 8.75 12.92
C GLU A 22 -16.30 10.27 13.08
N ASP A 23 -16.95 10.94 12.13
CA ASP A 23 -17.27 12.37 12.24
C ASP A 23 -18.12 12.67 13.49
N VAL A 24 -19.12 11.83 13.75
CA VAL A 24 -19.96 11.99 14.95
C VAL A 24 -19.15 11.72 16.22
N ASN A 25 -18.24 10.75 16.17
CA ASN A 25 -17.38 10.40 17.30
C ASN A 25 -16.35 11.50 17.61
N LEU A 26 -15.75 12.10 16.58
CA LEU A 26 -14.64 13.05 16.72
C LEU A 26 -15.14 14.50 16.88
N TYR A 27 -16.23 14.87 16.21
CA TYR A 27 -16.66 16.26 16.09
C TYR A 27 -18.07 16.54 16.62
N GLY A 28 -18.82 15.50 17.03
CA GLY A 28 -20.12 15.68 17.67
C GLY A 28 -21.24 16.07 16.72
N ASP A 29 -21.37 15.45 15.57
CA ASP A 29 -22.49 15.66 14.62
C ASP A 29 -23.78 14.94 15.09
N ILE A 30 -24.88 15.14 14.35
CA ILE A 30 -26.20 14.62 14.66
C ILE A 30 -26.22 13.11 14.78
N TYR A 31 -26.61 12.58 15.95
CA TYR A 31 -26.55 11.15 16.28
C TYR A 31 -27.32 10.25 15.31
N ILE A 32 -28.42 10.73 14.72
CA ILE A 32 -29.20 9.96 13.73
C ILE A 32 -28.33 9.60 12.49
N LYS A 33 -27.40 10.47 12.07
CA LYS A 33 -26.49 10.21 10.97
C LYS A 33 -25.56 9.03 11.29
N LYS A 34 -25.13 8.92 12.54
CA LYS A 34 -24.30 7.79 13.00
C LYS A 34 -25.06 6.48 12.91
N ILE A 35 -26.33 6.45 13.31
CA ILE A 35 -27.17 5.25 13.25
C ILE A 35 -27.33 4.79 11.80
N ILE A 36 -27.73 5.71 10.92
CA ILE A 36 -27.94 5.40 9.49
C ILE A 36 -26.62 4.92 8.84
N ALA A 37 -25.51 5.64 9.06
CA ALA A 37 -24.22 5.27 8.55
C ALA A 37 -23.75 3.91 9.13
N GLY A 38 -23.98 3.66 10.42
CA GLY A 38 -23.66 2.39 11.06
C GLY A 38 -24.42 1.20 10.48
N LEU A 39 -25.72 1.37 10.17
CA LEU A 39 -26.50 0.32 9.51
C LEU A 39 -26.00 0.05 8.09
N LEU A 40 -25.72 1.11 7.33
CA LEU A 40 -25.19 0.98 5.98
C LEU A 40 -23.79 0.33 5.99
N LYS A 41 -22.92 0.76 6.91
CA LYS A 41 -21.61 0.12 7.11
C LYS A 41 -21.76 -1.37 7.38
N LYS A 42 -22.64 -1.77 8.28
CA LYS A 42 -22.89 -3.18 8.61
C LYS A 42 -23.36 -3.98 7.39
N PHE A 43 -24.22 -3.41 6.57
CA PHE A 43 -24.66 -4.02 5.32
C PHE A 43 -23.50 -4.23 4.34
N LEU A 44 -22.67 -3.19 4.11
CA LEU A 44 -21.52 -3.27 3.21
C LEU A 44 -20.47 -4.28 3.70
N ILE A 45 -20.22 -4.35 5.01
CA ILE A 45 -19.34 -5.38 5.61
C ILE A 45 -19.92 -6.78 5.37
N GLY A 46 -21.25 -6.95 5.45
CA GLY A 46 -21.90 -8.20 5.08
C GLY A 46 -21.64 -8.60 3.63
N CYS A 47 -21.71 -7.64 2.70
CA CYS A 47 -21.35 -7.87 1.30
C CYS A 47 -19.87 -8.25 1.13
N GLN A 48 -18.96 -7.57 1.84
CA GLN A 48 -17.52 -7.89 1.83
C GLN A 48 -17.26 -9.33 2.31
N ASN A 49 -17.88 -9.72 3.41
CA ASN A 49 -17.73 -11.08 3.94
C ASN A 49 -18.23 -12.14 2.95
N MET A 50 -19.37 -11.90 2.29
CA MET A 50 -19.90 -12.79 1.26
C MET A 50 -18.93 -12.94 0.08
N MET A 51 -18.35 -11.81 -0.41
CA MET A 51 -17.37 -11.86 -1.49
C MET A 51 -16.11 -12.64 -1.08
N ARG A 52 -15.63 -12.44 0.16
CA ARG A 52 -14.48 -13.17 0.71
C ARG A 52 -14.75 -14.68 0.78
N GLU A 53 -15.91 -15.07 1.30
CA GLU A 53 -16.33 -16.48 1.35
C GLU A 53 -16.37 -17.10 -0.05
N CYS A 54 -16.86 -16.38 -1.06
CA CYS A 54 -16.85 -16.87 -2.44
C CYS A 54 -15.42 -17.12 -2.94
N ILE A 55 -14.47 -16.20 -2.68
CA ILE A 55 -13.06 -16.37 -3.09
C ILE A 55 -12.41 -17.56 -2.38
N GLU A 56 -12.69 -17.74 -1.09
CA GLU A 56 -12.20 -18.88 -0.30
C GLU A 56 -12.73 -20.22 -0.82
N LEU A 57 -14.01 -20.27 -1.17
CA LEU A 57 -14.67 -21.49 -1.64
C LEU A 57 -14.24 -21.91 -3.05
N GLU A 58 -13.96 -20.96 -3.92
CA GLU A 58 -13.55 -21.26 -5.31
C GLU A 58 -12.18 -21.94 -5.41
N GLY A 59 -11.33 -21.82 -4.41
CA GLY A 59 -9.99 -22.39 -4.44
C GLY A 59 -9.11 -21.88 -5.59
N SER A 60 -9.41 -20.67 -6.09
CA SER A 60 -8.77 -20.07 -7.27
C SER A 60 -7.28 -19.74 -7.08
N GLY A 61 -6.75 -19.90 -5.87
CA GLY A 61 -5.38 -19.51 -5.54
C GLY A 61 -5.17 -17.99 -5.42
N PHE A 62 -6.22 -17.20 -5.61
CA PHE A 62 -6.15 -15.76 -5.34
C PHE A 62 -6.14 -15.52 -3.83
N PRO A 63 -5.27 -14.61 -3.35
CA PRO A 63 -5.28 -14.24 -1.94
C PRO A 63 -6.61 -13.55 -1.58
N VAL A 64 -7.13 -13.94 -0.43
CA VAL A 64 -8.36 -13.31 0.10
C VAL A 64 -8.01 -11.95 0.68
N PRO A 65 -8.62 -10.85 0.23
CA PRO A 65 -8.35 -9.51 0.76
C PRO A 65 -8.60 -9.44 2.26
N ALA A 66 -7.87 -8.61 3.01
CA ALA A 66 -8.12 -8.42 4.43
C ALA A 66 -9.52 -7.83 4.68
N ARG A 67 -10.02 -8.00 5.88
CA ARG A 67 -11.29 -7.36 6.27
C ARG A 67 -11.04 -5.87 6.52
N TYR A 68 -12.00 -5.04 6.15
CA TYR A 68 -11.92 -3.60 6.38
C TYR A 68 -11.54 -3.22 7.83
N GLU A 69 -12.11 -3.91 8.81
CA GLU A 69 -11.81 -3.63 10.22
C GLU A 69 -10.36 -4.02 10.60
N ASP A 70 -9.79 -5.03 9.96
CA ASP A 70 -8.40 -5.42 10.17
C ASP A 70 -7.47 -4.36 9.62
N ILE A 71 -7.74 -3.85 8.39
CA ILE A 71 -7.00 -2.74 7.79
C ILE A 71 -7.09 -1.50 8.69
N LYS A 72 -8.29 -1.16 9.17
CA LYS A 72 -8.49 -0.03 10.09
C LYS A 72 -7.69 -0.20 11.40
N ASN A 73 -7.63 -1.41 11.94
CA ASN A 73 -6.86 -1.69 13.15
C ASN A 73 -5.35 -1.58 12.93
N MET A 74 -4.83 -1.99 11.77
CA MET A 74 -3.41 -1.84 11.42
C MET A 74 -2.95 -0.38 11.39
N VAL A 75 -3.83 0.54 11.00
CA VAL A 75 -3.54 1.98 10.95
C VAL A 75 -3.44 2.60 12.34
N ARG A 76 -4.06 1.99 13.36
CA ARG A 76 -3.99 2.50 14.74
C ARG A 76 -2.55 2.59 15.23
N GLY A 77 -2.19 3.73 15.76
CA GLY A 77 -0.81 4.01 16.19
C GLY A 77 0.07 4.68 15.14
N TYR A 78 -0.32 4.66 13.85
CA TYR A 78 0.37 5.40 12.80
C TYR A 78 -0.25 6.78 12.59
N LEU A 79 -1.56 6.86 12.42
CA LEU A 79 -2.26 8.13 12.21
C LEU A 79 -3.72 8.09 12.70
N GLY A 80 -4.29 9.26 12.89
CA GLY A 80 -5.68 9.40 13.33
C GLY A 80 -6.68 9.31 12.18
N PHE A 81 -7.86 8.78 12.46
CA PHE A 81 -8.95 8.60 11.49
C PHE A 81 -9.59 9.91 10.99
N GLY A 82 -9.21 11.06 11.56
CA GLY A 82 -9.54 12.37 11.02
C GLY A 82 -8.90 12.66 9.66
N ASN A 83 -7.86 11.93 9.27
CA ASN A 83 -7.23 11.99 7.93
C ASN A 83 -8.06 11.21 6.91
N LYS A 84 -9.20 11.77 6.48
CA LYS A 84 -10.24 11.09 5.69
C LYS A 84 -10.52 11.70 4.31
N MET A 85 -9.76 12.72 3.92
CA MET A 85 -9.89 13.35 2.61
C MET A 85 -9.37 12.43 1.51
N GLY A 86 -10.10 12.35 0.39
CA GLY A 86 -9.78 11.37 -0.67
C GLY A 86 -9.87 9.95 -0.14
N GLU A 87 -8.82 9.17 -0.32
CA GLU A 87 -8.60 7.84 0.24
C GLU A 87 -8.17 7.90 1.72
N GLY A 88 -7.64 9.04 2.13
CA GLY A 88 -7.26 9.31 3.51
C GLY A 88 -6.37 8.22 4.12
N TRP A 89 -6.64 7.87 5.38
CA TRP A 89 -5.86 6.87 6.12
C TRP A 89 -5.88 5.46 5.48
N LEU A 90 -6.81 5.20 4.56
CA LEU A 90 -6.88 3.92 3.86
C LEU A 90 -5.61 3.64 3.06
N LEU A 91 -4.97 4.66 2.45
CA LEU A 91 -3.69 4.50 1.75
C LEU A 91 -2.58 3.93 2.64
N THR A 92 -2.50 4.40 3.89
CA THR A 92 -1.57 3.83 4.88
C THR A 92 -1.97 2.40 5.22
N GLY A 93 -3.26 2.14 5.38
CA GLY A 93 -3.81 0.82 5.69
C GLY A 93 -3.49 -0.21 4.62
N GLU A 94 -3.61 0.15 3.35
CA GLU A 94 -3.28 -0.70 2.21
C GLU A 94 -1.80 -1.08 2.17
N MET A 95 -0.90 -0.13 2.43
CA MET A 95 0.53 -0.45 2.53
C MET A 95 0.83 -1.42 3.67
N LEU A 96 0.17 -1.24 4.82
CA LEU A 96 0.33 -2.14 5.97
C LEU A 96 -0.28 -3.53 5.69
N GLU A 97 -1.42 -3.60 5.03
CA GLU A 97 -2.03 -4.87 4.60
C GLU A 97 -1.09 -5.66 3.69
N LEU A 98 -0.50 -5.00 2.68
CA LEU A 98 0.47 -5.64 1.79
C LEU A 98 1.66 -6.21 2.57
N ILE A 99 2.22 -5.46 3.49
CA ILE A 99 3.34 -5.92 4.33
C ILE A 99 2.93 -7.15 5.14
N HIS A 100 1.76 -7.12 5.77
CA HIS A 100 1.26 -8.24 6.58
C HIS A 100 0.93 -9.48 5.74
N SER A 101 0.56 -9.29 4.46
CA SER A 101 0.38 -10.40 3.52
C SER A 101 1.68 -10.91 2.89
N GLY A 102 2.84 -10.38 3.32
CA GLY A 102 4.17 -10.81 2.87
C GLY A 102 4.72 -10.05 1.67
N VAL A 103 4.01 -9.03 1.18
CA VAL A 103 4.47 -8.17 0.08
C VAL A 103 5.28 -7.01 0.64
N SER A 104 6.60 -7.13 0.62
CA SER A 104 7.50 -6.11 1.15
C SER A 104 7.89 -5.01 0.14
N ASN A 105 7.72 -5.26 -1.16
CA ASN A 105 8.12 -4.33 -2.22
C ASN A 105 6.89 -3.60 -2.77
N ILE A 106 6.72 -2.33 -2.39
CA ILE A 106 5.49 -1.56 -2.65
C ILE A 106 5.82 -0.30 -3.44
N VAL A 107 5.10 -0.07 -4.53
CA VAL A 107 5.12 1.18 -5.28
C VAL A 107 3.87 1.97 -4.93
N CYS A 108 4.04 3.09 -4.23
CA CYS A 108 2.97 4.04 -3.96
C CYS A 108 2.88 5.03 -5.12
N THR A 109 1.93 4.81 -6.03
CA THR A 109 1.70 5.68 -7.18
C THR A 109 0.84 6.86 -6.80
N GLN A 110 1.21 8.05 -7.24
CA GLN A 110 0.47 9.27 -6.89
C GLN A 110 0.51 10.30 -7.99
N PRO A 111 -0.55 11.11 -8.19
CA PRO A 111 -0.46 12.32 -8.99
C PRO A 111 0.29 13.42 -8.21
N PHE A 112 1.03 14.26 -8.91
CA PHE A 112 1.74 15.39 -8.30
C PHE A 112 0.76 16.34 -7.60
N GLY A 113 1.12 16.78 -6.39
CA GLY A 113 0.28 17.70 -5.62
C GLY A 113 -0.99 17.10 -5.01
N CYS A 114 -1.19 15.79 -5.11
CA CYS A 114 -2.31 15.13 -4.43
C CYS A 114 -2.08 15.13 -2.91
N LEU A 115 -2.83 15.97 -2.21
CA LEU A 115 -2.66 16.19 -0.76
C LEU A 115 -2.77 14.90 0.07
N PRO A 116 -3.82 14.07 -0.08
CA PRO A 116 -3.90 12.81 0.66
C PRO A 116 -2.69 11.92 0.43
N ASN A 117 -2.28 11.73 -0.82
CA ASN A 117 -1.13 10.90 -1.16
C ASN A 117 0.18 11.41 -0.54
N HIS A 118 0.37 12.73 -0.49
CA HIS A 118 1.56 13.30 0.15
C HIS A 118 1.56 13.14 1.65
N ILE A 119 0.40 13.28 2.32
CA ILE A 119 0.30 13.22 3.79
C ILE A 119 0.26 11.78 4.27
N VAL A 120 -0.72 10.99 3.81
CA VAL A 120 -1.01 9.65 4.34
C VAL A 120 -0.46 8.50 3.49
N GLY A 121 0.00 8.78 2.28
CA GLY A 121 0.77 7.85 1.46
C GLY A 121 2.27 8.05 1.71
N LYS A 122 2.90 8.93 0.94
CA LYS A 122 4.34 9.23 0.99
C LYS A 122 4.82 9.66 2.38
N GLY A 123 4.04 10.47 3.10
CA GLY A 123 4.40 10.97 4.44
C GLY A 123 4.52 9.88 5.49
N MET A 124 3.82 8.75 5.30
CA MET A 124 3.83 7.64 6.26
C MET A 124 4.89 6.58 5.98
N ILE A 125 5.57 6.62 4.83
CA ILE A 125 6.56 5.61 4.41
C ILE A 125 7.66 5.43 5.48
N ARG A 126 8.13 6.52 6.05
CA ARG A 126 9.17 6.46 7.08
C ARG A 126 8.68 5.72 8.32
N ALA A 127 7.54 6.11 8.87
CA ALA A 127 6.96 5.48 10.06
C ALA A 127 6.65 3.99 9.82
N ILE A 128 6.17 3.64 8.62
CA ILE A 128 5.93 2.23 8.24
C ILE A 128 7.24 1.45 8.26
N ARG A 129 8.32 1.98 7.66
CA ARG A 129 9.62 1.32 7.61
C ARG A 129 10.29 1.16 8.97
N GLU A 130 10.13 2.13 9.86
CA GLU A 130 10.67 2.06 11.24
C GLU A 130 10.08 0.87 12.00
N ASN A 131 8.80 0.55 11.76
CA ASN A 131 8.13 -0.60 12.38
C ASN A 131 8.20 -1.90 11.55
N ASN A 132 8.52 -1.79 10.26
CA ASN A 132 8.61 -2.91 9.31
C ASN A 132 9.90 -2.79 8.49
N PRO A 133 11.07 -3.18 9.05
CA PRO A 133 12.38 -2.97 8.40
C PRO A 133 12.54 -3.64 7.04
N SER A 134 11.79 -4.70 6.77
CA SER A 134 11.78 -5.40 5.48
C SER A 134 11.00 -4.64 4.39
N ALA A 135 10.22 -3.62 4.75
CA ALA A 135 9.39 -2.89 3.80
C ALA A 135 10.23 -1.97 2.89
N ASN A 136 10.18 -2.25 1.60
CA ASN A 136 10.83 -1.49 0.55
C ASN A 136 9.76 -0.72 -0.24
N ILE A 137 9.42 0.48 0.24
CA ILE A 137 8.34 1.30 -0.31
C ILE A 137 8.94 2.48 -1.06
N VAL A 138 8.48 2.73 -2.27
CA VAL A 138 8.83 3.89 -3.07
C VAL A 138 7.60 4.66 -3.52
N ALA A 139 7.61 5.98 -3.36
CA ALA A 139 6.57 6.85 -3.90
C ALA A 139 6.98 7.37 -5.28
N ILE A 140 6.09 7.26 -6.25
CA ILE A 140 6.34 7.67 -7.64
C ILE A 140 5.20 8.57 -8.10
N ASP A 141 5.57 9.77 -8.57
CA ASP A 141 4.61 10.72 -9.14
C ASP A 141 4.37 10.36 -10.61
N TYR A 142 3.09 10.22 -11.00
CA TYR A 142 2.64 9.91 -12.35
C TYR A 142 1.78 11.06 -12.90
N ASP A 143 2.45 12.02 -13.53
CA ASP A 143 1.81 13.14 -14.19
C ASP A 143 2.29 13.27 -15.63
N PRO A 144 1.49 13.84 -16.53
CA PRO A 144 1.89 14.06 -17.92
C PRO A 144 3.17 14.89 -18.10
N GLY A 145 3.51 15.73 -17.12
CA GLY A 145 4.72 16.56 -17.11
C GLY A 145 5.90 15.96 -16.34
N THR A 146 5.73 14.79 -15.73
CA THR A 146 6.80 14.17 -14.93
C THR A 146 7.84 13.52 -15.84
N SER A 147 9.11 13.75 -15.54
CA SER A 147 10.21 13.15 -16.29
C SER A 147 10.21 11.63 -16.12
N PRO A 148 10.13 10.85 -17.23
CA PRO A 148 10.21 9.39 -17.18
C PRO A 148 11.50 8.90 -16.51
N VAL A 149 12.59 9.65 -16.63
CA VAL A 149 13.88 9.34 -16.00
C VAL A 149 13.79 9.31 -14.48
N ASN A 150 13.03 10.24 -13.87
CA ASN A 150 12.85 10.24 -12.43
C ASN A 150 12.04 9.03 -11.93
N GLN A 151 11.01 8.66 -12.68
CA GLN A 151 10.20 7.46 -12.37
C GLN A 151 11.06 6.20 -12.47
N GLU A 152 11.80 6.06 -13.57
CA GLU A 152 12.66 4.93 -13.82
C GLU A 152 13.79 4.80 -12.77
N ASN A 153 14.43 5.91 -12.40
CA ASN A 153 15.48 5.91 -11.39
C ASN A 153 14.96 5.46 -10.01
N ARG A 154 13.75 5.86 -9.63
CA ARG A 154 13.12 5.39 -8.38
C ARG A 154 12.84 3.90 -8.41
N LEU A 155 12.35 3.37 -9.53
CA LEU A 155 12.15 1.94 -9.73
C LEU A 155 13.47 1.16 -9.72
N LYS A 156 14.50 1.68 -10.39
CA LYS A 156 15.84 1.07 -10.39
C LYS A 156 16.44 0.98 -8.99
N LEU A 157 16.29 2.04 -8.18
CA LEU A 157 16.71 2.02 -6.77
C LEU A 157 15.97 0.96 -5.96
N MET A 158 14.66 0.87 -6.11
CA MET A 158 13.85 -0.17 -5.45
C MET A 158 14.33 -1.57 -5.85
N LEU A 159 14.49 -1.83 -7.16
CA LEU A 159 14.95 -3.12 -7.67
C LEU A 159 16.38 -3.45 -7.25
N SER A 160 17.26 -2.46 -7.11
CA SER A 160 18.62 -2.69 -6.61
C SER A 160 18.63 -3.17 -5.17
N THR A 161 17.73 -2.63 -4.34
CA THR A 161 17.54 -3.09 -2.96
C THR A 161 17.04 -4.54 -2.92
N VAL A 162 16.06 -4.88 -3.76
CA VAL A 162 15.56 -6.27 -3.88
C VAL A 162 16.69 -7.23 -4.26
N LYS A 163 17.46 -6.87 -5.30
CA LYS A 163 18.57 -7.71 -5.77
C LYS A 163 19.65 -7.92 -4.70
N ARG A 164 19.91 -6.90 -3.88
CA ARG A 164 20.85 -7.01 -2.77
C ARG A 164 20.35 -8.00 -1.72
N VAL A 165 19.11 -7.85 -1.27
CA VAL A 165 18.50 -8.77 -0.28
C VAL A 165 18.52 -10.21 -0.79
N LEU A 166 18.11 -10.44 -2.05
CA LEU A 166 18.13 -11.78 -2.63
C LEU A 166 19.54 -12.41 -2.73
N ARG A 167 20.59 -11.58 -2.86
CA ARG A 167 21.97 -12.07 -2.85
C ARG A 167 22.44 -12.42 -1.43
N GLU A 168 22.04 -11.63 -0.45
CA GLU A 168 22.36 -11.85 0.96
C GLU A 168 21.69 -13.13 1.49
N ASP A 169 20.46 -13.41 1.04
CA ASP A 169 19.68 -14.60 1.42
C ASP A 169 20.08 -15.88 0.63
N SER A 170 20.91 -15.75 -0.41
CA SER A 170 21.39 -16.91 -1.18
C SER A 170 22.52 -17.63 -0.44
N PRO A 171 22.44 -18.95 -0.18
CA PRO A 171 23.43 -19.72 0.60
C PRO A 171 24.78 -19.91 -0.11
N ALA A 172 25.12 -19.13 -1.12
CA ALA A 172 26.37 -19.18 -1.89
C ALA A 172 27.34 -18.07 -1.51
N GLY A 173 27.55 -17.82 -0.21
CA GLY A 173 28.52 -16.86 0.33
C GLY A 173 29.72 -17.47 0.97
N SER A 174 30.23 -18.63 0.49
CA SER A 174 31.52 -19.18 0.95
C SER A 174 32.34 -19.81 -0.19
N VAL A 175 32.86 -18.98 -1.07
CA VAL A 175 34.11 -19.26 -1.80
C VAL A 175 34.74 -17.92 -2.19
N ALA A 176 35.86 -17.67 -1.54
CA ALA A 176 37.05 -16.91 -1.91
C ALA A 176 37.01 -15.97 -3.12
N GLY A 177 37.58 -14.80 -2.86
CA GLY A 177 37.93 -13.80 -3.83
C GLY A 177 38.75 -14.32 -5.01
N ASN A 178 38.56 -13.62 -6.10
CA ASN A 178 39.68 -13.09 -6.89
C ASN A 178 39.14 -12.05 -7.88
N GLU A 179 39.92 -11.04 -8.02
CA GLU A 179 39.83 -9.89 -8.91
C GLU A 179 39.51 -10.27 -10.34
N GLU A 180 38.69 -9.45 -10.99
CA GLU A 180 39.08 -8.90 -12.29
C GLU A 180 38.18 -7.74 -12.65
N SER A 181 38.79 -6.59 -12.70
CA SER A 181 38.28 -5.39 -13.33
C SER A 181 38.04 -5.67 -14.82
N SER A 182 36.79 -5.60 -15.25
CA SER A 182 36.45 -5.52 -16.66
C SER A 182 35.53 -4.37 -16.92
N SER A 183 36.07 -3.41 -17.65
CA SER A 183 35.48 -2.21 -18.20
C SER A 183 34.13 -2.46 -18.86
N LEU A 184 33.11 -1.79 -18.35
CA LEU A 184 31.80 -1.66 -19.01
C LEU A 184 31.92 -0.68 -20.17
N LEU A 185 32.02 -1.21 -21.37
CA LEU A 185 31.73 -0.49 -22.60
C LEU A 185 30.19 -0.33 -22.71
N ILE A 186 29.78 0.91 -22.60
CA ILE A 186 28.43 1.34 -22.94
C ILE A 186 28.32 1.30 -24.47
N HIS A 187 27.48 0.42 -24.99
CA HIS A 187 27.00 0.52 -26.35
C HIS A 187 25.64 1.22 -26.34
N ASP A 188 25.66 2.45 -26.81
CA ASP A 188 24.48 3.15 -27.32
C ASP A 188 23.89 2.34 -28.48
N ASN A 189 22.59 2.08 -28.41
CA ASN A 189 21.75 1.96 -29.59
C ASN A 189 20.36 2.51 -29.27
N VAL A 190 20.16 3.69 -29.82
CA VAL A 190 18.89 4.34 -30.08
C VAL A 190 18.19 3.63 -31.24
N ILE A 191 16.97 3.20 -31.04
CA ILE A 191 15.84 3.41 -31.97
C ILE A 191 14.57 3.50 -31.14
#